data_8e0018d62b5ea4f448199dbb3ea51fa9
#
_entry.id   8e0018d62b5ea4f448199dbb3ea51fa9
#
_cell.length_a   1.000
_cell.length_b   1.000
_cell.length_c   1.000
_cell.angle_alpha   90.00
_cell.angle_beta   90.00
_cell.angle_gamma   90.00
#
_symmetry.space_group_name_H-M   'P 1'
#
loop_
_entity.id
_entity.type
_entity.pdbx_description
1 polymer ?
#
loop_
_entity_poly.entity_id
_entity_poly.type
_entity_poly.pdbx_seq_one_letter_code
_entity_poly.pdbx_strand_id
1 'polypeptide(L)'
;MPATATDAEARVTDLTERLLETHPPSSTPPQEFLGAQFDLGLAWVHFPEGDGGLGLAPKLQEAVSSRLRAARAPAASVRNPIGFGMGAPTVATHGSEAQRRRYLRPLFTGEEIWCQLFSEPGAGSDVAGLSTRAVRDGDEWLVNGQKVWTTLAHLARWGMLVARTDPEAPKHRGLTYFVIDMHGAGVEVRPLRQMTGEAEFNEVYFTDARIPDAERLGAVGEGWHVAITTLMNERVSIGGMTALRGSGPITDAVQLWSRHHAGNPSATSAVLRDRLMRLWIRAEANRYTNMRAAENRKQGTPGPEGSTGKLAGAELNKDVYDLCIDLLGLEGTLYPSYEMVRPGLVGGAYNPDIRKSFLRARANSIEGGTSEVMRNILGERVLGLPGEPRADKDVPWSHIPRN
;
A
#
# COMPACT_ATOMS: atom_id res chain seq x y z
N MET A 1 27.66 2.68 -26.45
CA MET A 1 28.26 2.94 -25.13
C MET A 1 27.11 3.15 -24.14
N PRO A 2 27.15 2.65 -22.92
CA PRO A 2 26.12 3.00 -21.93
C PRO A 2 26.19 4.53 -21.71
N ALA A 3 25.02 5.18 -21.66
CA ALA A 3 24.90 6.62 -21.42
C ALA A 3 25.60 6.97 -20.10
N THR A 4 26.29 8.10 -20.03
CA THR A 4 26.88 8.58 -18.79
C THR A 4 25.77 8.96 -17.80
N ALA A 5 26.05 9.01 -16.50
CA ALA A 5 25.05 9.43 -15.50
C ALA A 5 24.50 10.83 -15.82
N THR A 6 25.34 11.73 -16.33
CA THR A 6 24.97 13.08 -16.76
C THR A 6 24.02 13.07 -17.96
N ASP A 7 24.24 12.19 -18.94
CA ASP A 7 23.35 12.06 -20.10
C ASP A 7 21.97 11.52 -19.70
N ALA A 8 21.91 10.58 -18.76
CA ALA A 8 20.67 10.03 -18.26
C ALA A 8 19.85 11.08 -17.48
N GLU A 9 20.49 11.90 -16.66
CA GLU A 9 19.86 13.01 -15.95
C GLU A 9 19.32 14.06 -16.91
N ALA A 10 20.12 14.46 -17.93
CA ALA A 10 19.69 15.39 -18.98
C ALA A 10 18.47 14.84 -19.73
N ARG A 11 18.50 13.57 -20.16
CA ARG A 11 17.38 12.91 -20.85
C ARG A 11 16.09 12.96 -20.03
N VAL A 12 16.14 12.62 -18.74
CA VAL A 12 14.98 12.63 -17.86
C VAL A 12 14.44 14.06 -17.69
N THR A 13 15.33 15.05 -17.54
CA THR A 13 14.95 16.46 -17.41
C THR A 13 14.25 16.95 -18.69
N ASP A 14 14.86 16.73 -19.84
CA ASP A 14 14.30 17.17 -21.13
C ASP A 14 12.94 16.55 -21.41
N LEU A 15 12.77 15.25 -21.15
CA LEU A 15 11.47 14.56 -21.31
C LEU A 15 10.43 15.11 -20.34
N THR A 16 10.82 15.46 -19.11
CA THR A 16 9.90 16.02 -18.11
C THR A 16 9.45 17.43 -18.49
N GLU A 17 10.36 18.29 -18.96
CA GLU A 17 9.99 19.62 -19.45
C GLU A 17 9.12 19.51 -20.71
N ARG A 18 9.46 18.64 -21.66
CA ARG A 18 8.65 18.38 -22.84
C ARG A 18 7.22 17.94 -22.47
N LEU A 19 7.06 17.06 -21.46
CA LEU A 19 5.74 16.65 -20.98
C LEU A 19 4.94 17.87 -20.48
N LEU A 20 5.56 18.73 -19.67
CA LEU A 20 4.91 19.90 -19.08
C LEU A 20 4.56 20.97 -20.14
N GLU A 21 5.38 21.11 -21.18
CA GLU A 21 5.14 22.02 -22.31
C GLU A 21 3.99 21.54 -23.21
N THR A 22 4.00 20.23 -23.56
CA THR A 22 3.01 19.68 -24.50
C THR A 22 1.68 19.34 -23.84
N HIS A 23 1.69 19.05 -22.52
CA HIS A 23 0.52 18.70 -21.71
C HIS A 23 0.51 19.52 -20.41
N PRO A 24 0.21 20.82 -20.46
CA PRO A 24 0.21 21.65 -19.25
C PRO A 24 -0.81 21.11 -18.22
N PRO A 25 -0.42 20.85 -16.95
CA PRO A 25 -1.31 20.26 -15.95
C PRO A 25 -2.57 21.06 -15.65
N SER A 26 -2.55 22.37 -15.90
CA SER A 26 -3.69 23.26 -15.65
C SER A 26 -4.82 23.13 -16.68
N SER A 27 -4.55 22.56 -17.86
CA SER A 27 -5.48 22.47 -18.99
C SER A 27 -5.65 21.05 -19.56
N THR A 28 -4.75 20.13 -19.20
CA THR A 28 -4.79 18.75 -19.69
C THR A 28 -5.59 17.86 -18.73
N PRO A 29 -6.56 17.05 -19.21
CA PRO A 29 -7.26 16.08 -18.38
C PRO A 29 -6.27 15.13 -17.68
N PRO A 30 -6.52 14.75 -16.40
CA PRO A 30 -5.58 13.94 -15.62
C PRO A 30 -5.16 12.61 -16.28
N GLN A 31 -6.09 11.90 -16.91
CA GLN A 31 -5.78 10.63 -17.59
C GLN A 31 -4.92 10.82 -18.84
N GLU A 32 -5.18 11.87 -19.61
CA GLU A 32 -4.38 12.22 -20.77
C GLU A 32 -2.95 12.60 -20.39
N PHE A 33 -2.81 13.43 -19.34
CA PHE A 33 -1.49 13.77 -18.79
C PHE A 33 -0.71 12.54 -18.35
N LEU A 34 -1.34 11.66 -17.58
CA LEU A 34 -0.72 10.42 -17.11
C LEU A 34 -0.41 9.46 -18.27
N GLY A 35 -1.25 9.42 -19.32
CA GLY A 35 -0.97 8.68 -20.52
C GLY A 35 0.30 9.17 -21.21
N ALA A 36 0.42 10.48 -21.45
CA ALA A 36 1.61 11.09 -22.01
C ALA A 36 2.86 10.86 -21.15
N GLN A 37 2.74 10.95 -19.82
CA GLN A 37 3.81 10.63 -18.89
C GLN A 37 4.30 9.18 -19.05
N PHE A 38 3.38 8.22 -19.16
CA PHE A 38 3.69 6.81 -19.37
C PHE A 38 4.39 6.61 -20.73
N ASP A 39 3.84 7.16 -21.78
CA ASP A 39 4.33 7.00 -23.17
C ASP A 39 5.73 7.61 -23.36
N LEU A 40 6.08 8.63 -22.56
CA LEU A 40 7.45 9.20 -22.50
C LEU A 40 8.41 8.41 -21.60
N GLY A 41 7.98 7.32 -20.96
CA GLY A 41 8.80 6.50 -20.05
C GLY A 41 9.07 7.15 -18.69
N LEU A 42 8.27 8.13 -18.29
CA LEU A 42 8.42 8.89 -17.04
C LEU A 42 7.53 8.37 -15.90
N ALA A 43 6.81 7.28 -16.13
CA ALA A 43 5.97 6.64 -15.11
C ALA A 43 6.82 5.98 -14.02
N TRP A 44 7.74 5.14 -14.44
CA TRP A 44 8.75 4.46 -13.62
C TRP A 44 10.06 4.39 -14.41
N VAL A 45 10.90 5.39 -14.29
CA VAL A 45 12.11 5.53 -15.12
C VAL A 45 13.01 4.28 -15.17
N HIS A 46 12.91 3.41 -14.19
CA HIS A 46 13.68 2.18 -14.08
C HIS A 46 13.02 0.95 -14.74
N PHE A 47 11.76 1.06 -15.14
CA PHE A 47 11.13 -0.01 -15.91
C PHE A 47 11.69 -0.01 -17.35
N PRO A 48 11.57 -1.14 -18.08
CA PRO A 48 11.97 -1.21 -19.48
C PRO A 48 11.29 -0.17 -20.35
N GLU A 49 11.93 0.19 -21.45
CA GLU A 49 11.31 0.99 -22.50
C GLU A 49 10.08 0.24 -23.05
N GLY A 50 8.96 0.95 -23.23
CA GLY A 50 7.67 0.38 -23.59
C GLY A 50 6.79 -0.02 -22.41
N ASP A 51 7.36 -0.25 -21.22
CA ASP A 51 6.63 -0.57 -19.99
C ASP A 51 6.42 0.69 -19.10
N GLY A 52 6.50 1.88 -19.67
CA GLY A 52 6.37 3.16 -18.97
C GLY A 52 7.68 3.67 -18.34
N GLY A 53 8.80 3.08 -18.69
CA GLY A 53 10.14 3.40 -18.22
C GLY A 53 11.15 3.67 -19.32
N LEU A 54 12.39 3.95 -18.92
CA LEU A 54 13.54 4.27 -19.76
C LEU A 54 14.74 3.33 -19.54
N GLY A 55 14.58 2.30 -18.70
CA GLY A 55 15.67 1.41 -18.28
C GLY A 55 16.78 2.12 -17.50
N LEU A 56 16.47 3.22 -16.82
CA LEU A 56 17.44 4.06 -16.12
C LEU A 56 17.49 3.75 -14.61
N ALA A 57 18.47 4.33 -13.91
CA ALA A 57 18.60 4.13 -12.47
C ALA A 57 17.39 4.66 -11.69
N PRO A 58 16.83 3.90 -10.71
CA PRO A 58 15.64 4.29 -9.94
C PRO A 58 15.73 5.66 -9.25
N LYS A 59 16.95 6.08 -8.87
CA LYS A 59 17.19 7.38 -8.22
C LYS A 59 16.75 8.58 -9.07
N LEU A 60 16.69 8.44 -10.40
CA LEU A 60 16.28 9.50 -11.33
C LEU A 60 14.76 9.77 -11.25
N GLN A 61 13.97 8.85 -10.68
CA GLN A 61 12.52 9.08 -10.50
C GLN A 61 12.23 10.29 -9.63
N GLU A 62 13.10 10.60 -8.66
CA GLU A 62 12.86 11.76 -7.78
C GLU A 62 12.95 13.09 -8.54
N ALA A 63 13.81 13.22 -9.53
CA ALA A 63 13.88 14.41 -10.38
C ALA A 63 12.54 14.64 -11.10
N VAL A 64 11.97 13.59 -11.73
CA VAL A 64 10.65 13.63 -12.36
C VAL A 64 9.58 14.02 -11.33
N SER A 65 9.51 13.28 -10.22
CA SER A 65 8.45 13.43 -9.20
C SER A 65 8.47 14.82 -8.58
N SER A 66 9.65 15.37 -8.27
CA SER A 66 9.80 16.70 -7.70
C SER A 66 9.36 17.79 -8.68
N ARG A 67 9.74 17.66 -9.97
CA ARG A 67 9.38 18.63 -10.99
C ARG A 67 7.88 18.64 -11.29
N LEU A 68 7.27 17.43 -11.41
CA LEU A 68 5.83 17.29 -11.62
C LEU A 68 5.02 17.81 -10.42
N ARG A 69 5.48 17.55 -9.20
CA ARG A 69 4.86 18.07 -7.97
C ARG A 69 4.90 19.62 -7.94
N ALA A 70 6.03 20.22 -8.30
CA ALA A 70 6.15 21.66 -8.39
C ALA A 70 5.19 22.27 -9.43
N ALA A 71 4.93 21.55 -10.51
CA ALA A 71 3.96 21.93 -11.54
C ALA A 71 2.50 21.59 -11.18
N ARG A 72 2.23 21.01 -9.99
CA ARG A 72 0.90 20.53 -9.53
C ARG A 72 0.28 19.53 -10.51
N ALA A 73 1.09 18.70 -11.14
CA ALA A 73 0.64 17.68 -12.07
C ALA A 73 -0.16 16.56 -11.36
N PRO A 74 -1.06 15.88 -12.10
CA PRO A 74 -1.76 14.71 -11.58
C PRO A 74 -0.79 13.63 -11.13
N ALA A 75 -1.13 12.90 -10.06
CA ALA A 75 -0.33 11.80 -9.56
C ALA A 75 -1.10 10.47 -9.68
N ALA A 76 -0.53 9.49 -10.38
CA ALA A 76 -1.09 8.16 -10.58
C ALA A 76 -1.37 7.44 -9.24
N SER A 77 -0.50 7.64 -8.24
CA SER A 77 -0.64 7.06 -6.89
C SER A 77 -1.91 7.51 -6.14
N VAL A 78 -2.47 8.67 -6.47
CA VAL A 78 -3.72 9.15 -5.86
C VAL A 78 -4.93 8.44 -6.46
N ARG A 79 -4.93 8.21 -7.77
CA ARG A 79 -6.04 7.56 -8.47
C ARG A 79 -6.10 6.05 -8.23
N ASN A 80 -4.93 5.40 -8.22
CA ASN A 80 -4.80 3.95 -8.15
C ASN A 80 -3.64 3.53 -7.25
N PRO A 81 -3.71 3.81 -5.93
CA PRO A 81 -2.58 3.58 -5.02
C PRO A 81 -2.16 2.12 -4.95
N ILE A 82 -3.11 1.19 -4.96
CA ILE A 82 -2.85 -0.25 -4.93
C ILE A 82 -2.19 -0.70 -6.26
N GLY A 83 -2.78 -0.30 -7.38
CA GLY A 83 -2.21 -0.59 -8.69
C GLY A 83 -0.81 0.01 -8.85
N PHE A 84 -0.65 1.30 -8.59
CA PHE A 84 0.62 2.02 -8.74
C PHE A 84 1.72 1.49 -7.82
N GLY A 85 1.39 1.31 -6.53
CA GLY A 85 2.39 0.96 -5.50
C GLY A 85 2.71 -0.52 -5.40
N MET A 86 1.82 -1.40 -5.82
CA MET A 86 1.94 -2.85 -5.66
C MET A 86 1.74 -3.61 -6.97
N GLY A 87 0.67 -3.31 -7.71
CA GLY A 87 0.31 -4.01 -8.95
C GLY A 87 1.37 -3.84 -10.04
N ALA A 88 1.75 -2.61 -10.33
CA ALA A 88 2.71 -2.32 -11.38
C ALA A 88 4.08 -3.00 -11.17
N PRO A 89 4.74 -2.89 -10.00
CA PRO A 89 6.01 -3.59 -9.80
C PRO A 89 5.86 -5.12 -9.80
N THR A 90 4.71 -5.66 -9.38
CA THR A 90 4.46 -7.11 -9.43
C THR A 90 4.29 -7.59 -10.87
N VAL A 91 3.49 -6.90 -11.69
CA VAL A 91 3.32 -7.21 -13.12
C VAL A 91 4.64 -7.01 -13.89
N ALA A 92 5.38 -5.94 -13.61
CA ALA A 92 6.67 -5.68 -14.26
C ALA A 92 7.71 -6.79 -13.98
N THR A 93 7.68 -7.35 -12.75
CA THR A 93 8.65 -8.36 -12.33
C THR A 93 8.27 -9.79 -12.77
N HIS A 94 6.99 -10.15 -12.68
CA HIS A 94 6.53 -11.53 -12.83
C HIS A 94 5.59 -11.75 -14.03
N GLY A 95 5.10 -10.67 -14.65
CA GLY A 95 4.21 -10.74 -15.79
C GLY A 95 4.92 -11.08 -17.08
N SER A 96 4.21 -11.77 -17.99
CA SER A 96 4.62 -11.94 -19.37
C SER A 96 4.66 -10.59 -20.11
N GLU A 97 5.32 -10.54 -21.25
CA GLU A 97 5.34 -9.33 -22.10
C GLU A 97 3.91 -8.89 -22.48
N ALA A 98 3.04 -9.84 -22.81
CA ALA A 98 1.64 -9.57 -23.12
C ALA A 98 0.90 -8.94 -21.94
N GLN A 99 1.13 -9.46 -20.72
CA GLN A 99 0.52 -8.90 -19.49
C GLN A 99 1.05 -7.50 -19.17
N ARG A 100 2.38 -7.25 -19.30
CA ARG A 100 2.94 -5.91 -19.10
C ARG A 100 2.33 -4.90 -20.06
N ARG A 101 2.26 -5.22 -21.35
CA ARG A 101 1.64 -4.37 -22.38
C ARG A 101 0.14 -4.14 -22.12
N ARG A 102 -0.56 -5.15 -21.64
CA ARG A 102 -2.01 -5.07 -21.36
C ARG A 102 -2.31 -4.21 -20.14
N TYR A 103 -1.52 -4.33 -19.08
CA TYR A 103 -1.90 -3.83 -17.77
C TYR A 103 -1.24 -2.53 -17.34
N LEU A 104 0.06 -2.32 -17.66
CA LEU A 104 0.81 -1.23 -17.02
C LEU A 104 0.30 0.17 -17.37
N ARG A 105 -0.06 0.42 -18.63
CA ARG A 105 -0.53 1.75 -19.03
C ARG A 105 -1.90 2.10 -18.43
N PRO A 106 -2.98 1.31 -18.58
CA PRO A 106 -4.28 1.63 -17.99
C PRO A 106 -4.26 1.61 -16.45
N LEU A 107 -3.38 0.83 -15.83
CA LEU A 107 -3.11 0.88 -14.40
C LEU A 107 -2.52 2.23 -13.99
N PHE A 108 -1.52 2.74 -14.71
CA PHE A 108 -0.86 4.00 -14.41
C PHE A 108 -1.77 5.20 -14.61
N THR A 109 -2.53 5.23 -15.70
CA THR A 109 -3.49 6.31 -15.98
C THR A 109 -4.69 6.31 -15.03
N GLY A 110 -4.92 5.18 -14.32
CA GLY A 110 -6.08 4.97 -13.47
C GLY A 110 -7.37 4.79 -14.27
N GLU A 111 -7.27 4.38 -15.55
CA GLU A 111 -8.41 3.85 -16.32
C GLU A 111 -8.91 2.55 -15.72
N GLU A 112 -7.99 1.71 -15.26
CA GLU A 112 -8.29 0.45 -14.61
C GLU A 112 -7.72 0.44 -13.19
N ILE A 113 -8.61 0.50 -12.21
CA ILE A 113 -8.27 0.45 -10.78
C ILE A 113 -7.99 -0.98 -10.38
N TRP A 114 -7.04 -1.16 -9.48
CA TRP A 114 -6.60 -2.46 -8.99
C TRP A 114 -6.84 -2.61 -7.49
N CYS A 115 -7.14 -3.83 -7.03
CA CYS A 115 -7.22 -4.18 -5.61
C CYS A 115 -6.36 -5.41 -5.29
N GLN A 116 -6.11 -5.61 -3.99
CA GLN A 116 -5.30 -6.73 -3.46
C GLN A 116 -6.21 -7.74 -2.75
N LEU A 117 -6.19 -8.99 -3.19
CA LEU A 117 -7.05 -10.08 -2.73
C LEU A 117 -6.21 -11.14 -1.99
N PHE A 118 -5.69 -10.77 -0.81
CA PHE A 118 -4.79 -11.63 -0.03
C PHE A 118 -5.47 -12.18 1.21
N SER A 119 -5.80 -11.30 2.16
CA SER A 119 -6.34 -11.67 3.46
C SER A 119 -7.69 -12.40 3.37
N GLU A 120 -7.91 -13.34 4.28
CA GLU A 120 -9.17 -14.06 4.47
C GLU A 120 -9.62 -13.94 5.93
N PRO A 121 -10.88 -14.23 6.28
CA PRO A 121 -11.32 -14.19 7.68
C PRO A 121 -10.44 -15.03 8.61
N GLY A 122 -9.92 -16.16 8.15
CA GLY A 122 -9.02 -17.05 8.90
C GLY A 122 -7.53 -16.88 8.61
N ALA A 123 -7.11 -15.96 7.71
CA ALA A 123 -5.72 -15.83 7.27
C ALA A 123 -5.35 -14.35 7.03
N GLY A 124 -4.93 -13.66 8.09
CA GLY A 124 -4.43 -12.29 8.06
C GLY A 124 -2.90 -12.25 8.18
N SER A 125 -2.35 -12.32 9.40
CA SER A 125 -0.89 -12.33 9.61
C SER A 125 -0.21 -13.55 8.97
N ASP A 126 -0.85 -14.72 9.04
CA ASP A 126 -0.44 -15.92 8.30
C ASP A 126 -1.19 -16.04 6.97
N VAL A 127 -0.94 -15.09 6.07
CA VAL A 127 -1.59 -15.07 4.75
C VAL A 127 -1.28 -16.32 3.93
N ALA A 128 -0.15 -17.00 4.18
CA ALA A 128 0.16 -18.27 3.53
C ALA A 128 -0.79 -19.41 3.95
N GLY A 129 -1.51 -19.25 5.07
CA GLY A 129 -2.54 -20.17 5.53
C GLY A 129 -3.87 -20.09 4.78
N LEU A 130 -4.01 -19.21 3.80
CA LEU A 130 -5.24 -18.94 3.05
C LEU A 130 -5.90 -20.21 2.47
N SER A 131 -7.24 -20.16 2.36
CA SER A 131 -8.10 -21.28 1.96
C SER A 131 -8.78 -21.09 0.61
N THR A 132 -8.86 -19.89 0.05
CA THR A 132 -9.39 -19.66 -1.29
C THR A 132 -8.67 -20.58 -2.27
N ARG A 133 -9.40 -21.46 -2.91
CA ARG A 133 -8.87 -22.48 -3.81
C ARG A 133 -9.01 -22.08 -5.28
N ALA A 134 -8.05 -22.47 -6.09
CA ALA A 134 -8.15 -22.44 -7.55
C ALA A 134 -7.87 -23.84 -8.10
N VAL A 135 -8.83 -24.40 -8.81
CA VAL A 135 -8.74 -25.74 -9.41
C VAL A 135 -8.65 -25.58 -10.90
N ARG A 136 -7.69 -26.26 -11.53
CA ARG A 136 -7.51 -26.19 -12.97
C ARG A 136 -8.65 -26.92 -13.71
N ASP A 137 -9.21 -26.23 -14.70
CA ASP A 137 -10.26 -26.74 -15.59
C ASP A 137 -9.89 -26.40 -17.05
N GLY A 138 -9.16 -27.29 -17.69
CA GLY A 138 -8.60 -27.05 -19.03
C GLY A 138 -7.52 -25.95 -19.03
N ASP A 139 -7.79 -24.88 -19.76
CA ASP A 139 -6.94 -23.67 -19.85
C ASP A 139 -7.40 -22.53 -18.94
N GLU A 140 -8.33 -22.81 -18.03
CA GLU A 140 -8.83 -21.90 -17.02
C GLU A 140 -8.64 -22.45 -15.60
N TRP A 141 -8.90 -21.58 -14.61
CA TRP A 141 -8.92 -21.90 -13.19
C TRP A 141 -10.28 -21.55 -12.59
N LEU A 142 -10.87 -22.48 -11.87
CA LEU A 142 -12.13 -22.30 -11.15
C LEU A 142 -11.83 -21.92 -9.71
N VAL A 143 -12.23 -20.70 -9.33
CA VAL A 143 -11.91 -20.11 -8.04
C VAL A 143 -13.13 -20.10 -7.12
N ASN A 144 -12.91 -20.59 -5.88
CA ASN A 144 -13.91 -20.58 -4.82
C ASN A 144 -13.27 -20.14 -3.50
N GLY A 145 -13.92 -19.20 -2.78
CA GLY A 145 -13.44 -18.72 -1.49
C GLY A 145 -13.93 -17.33 -1.15
N GLN A 146 -13.28 -16.73 -0.15
CA GLN A 146 -13.60 -15.39 0.32
C GLN A 146 -12.32 -14.63 0.65
N LYS A 147 -12.26 -13.37 0.23
CA LYS A 147 -11.24 -12.40 0.64
C LYS A 147 -11.87 -11.29 1.48
N VAL A 148 -11.08 -10.71 2.38
CA VAL A 148 -11.55 -9.66 3.29
C VAL A 148 -10.54 -8.54 3.40
N TRP A 149 -10.95 -7.38 3.87
CA TRP A 149 -10.13 -6.17 3.98
C TRP A 149 -9.59 -5.68 2.63
N THR A 150 -10.35 -5.91 1.56
CA THR A 150 -9.94 -5.53 0.22
C THR A 150 -10.27 -4.05 -0.04
N THR A 151 -9.21 -3.23 -0.04
CA THR A 151 -9.31 -1.80 -0.31
C THR A 151 -9.84 -1.56 -1.72
N LEU A 152 -10.91 -0.73 -1.83
CA LEU A 152 -11.49 -0.28 -3.10
C LEU A 152 -11.92 -1.39 -4.07
N ALA A 153 -12.17 -2.62 -3.62
CA ALA A 153 -12.63 -3.69 -4.50
C ALA A 153 -13.89 -3.31 -5.32
N HIS A 154 -14.74 -2.44 -4.78
CA HIS A 154 -15.96 -1.96 -5.44
C HIS A 154 -15.70 -1.01 -6.64
N LEU A 155 -14.48 -0.52 -6.79
CA LEU A 155 -14.03 0.31 -7.91
C LEU A 155 -13.06 -0.42 -8.83
N ALA A 156 -12.51 -1.54 -8.33
CA ALA A 156 -11.45 -2.24 -9.03
C ALA A 156 -11.98 -2.96 -10.28
N ARG A 157 -11.24 -2.81 -11.37
CA ARG A 157 -11.39 -3.63 -12.57
C ARG A 157 -10.64 -4.95 -12.42
N TRP A 158 -9.46 -4.92 -11.78
CA TRP A 158 -8.57 -6.06 -11.63
C TRP A 158 -8.22 -6.31 -10.17
N GLY A 159 -8.15 -7.58 -9.80
CA GLY A 159 -7.72 -8.03 -8.48
C GLY A 159 -6.43 -8.86 -8.56
N MET A 160 -5.49 -8.56 -7.68
CA MET A 160 -4.29 -9.37 -7.43
C MET A 160 -4.64 -10.50 -6.48
N LEU A 161 -4.91 -11.68 -6.99
CA LEU A 161 -5.40 -12.82 -6.22
C LEU A 161 -4.28 -13.83 -5.91
N VAL A 162 -4.12 -14.15 -4.64
CA VAL A 162 -3.39 -15.35 -4.21
C VAL A 162 -4.39 -16.44 -3.82
N ALA A 163 -4.27 -17.59 -4.45
CA ALA A 163 -5.15 -18.74 -4.20
C ALA A 163 -4.36 -20.03 -4.03
N ARG A 164 -4.95 -21.00 -3.34
CA ARG A 164 -4.38 -22.33 -3.15
C ARG A 164 -4.69 -23.24 -4.34
N THR A 165 -3.63 -23.69 -5.00
CA THR A 165 -3.72 -24.62 -6.13
C THR A 165 -3.31 -26.05 -5.78
N ASP A 166 -2.49 -26.22 -4.72
CA ASP A 166 -2.08 -27.52 -4.20
C ASP A 166 -2.18 -27.56 -2.66
N PRO A 167 -3.20 -28.23 -2.09
CA PRO A 167 -3.34 -28.38 -0.66
C PRO A 167 -2.38 -29.42 -0.04
N GLU A 168 -1.78 -30.30 -0.84
CA GLU A 168 -0.86 -31.34 -0.36
C GLU A 168 0.59 -30.84 -0.29
N ALA A 169 0.87 -29.70 -0.89
CA ALA A 169 2.15 -29.02 -0.71
C ALA A 169 2.21 -28.25 0.63
N PRO A 170 3.40 -27.99 1.19
CA PRO A 170 3.59 -27.06 2.30
C PRO A 170 2.97 -25.70 1.99
N LYS A 171 2.44 -25.02 3.00
CA LYS A 171 1.55 -23.85 2.84
C LYS A 171 2.08 -22.77 1.87
N HIS A 172 3.37 -22.52 1.82
CA HIS A 172 3.97 -21.53 0.94
C HIS A 172 4.17 -22.01 -0.50
N ARG A 173 4.24 -23.33 -0.73
CA ARG A 173 4.51 -23.91 -2.06
C ARG A 173 3.23 -24.27 -2.82
N GLY A 174 2.09 -24.35 -2.14
CA GLY A 174 0.80 -24.69 -2.75
C GLY A 174 0.01 -23.47 -3.23
N LEU A 175 0.62 -22.30 -3.38
CA LEU A 175 -0.03 -21.06 -3.76
C LEU A 175 0.33 -20.64 -5.18
N THR A 176 -0.67 -20.09 -5.90
CA THR A 176 -0.49 -19.48 -7.22
C THR A 176 -1.08 -18.09 -7.23
N TYR A 177 -0.52 -17.21 -8.04
CA TYR A 177 -0.90 -15.80 -8.13
C TYR A 177 -1.58 -15.52 -9.47
N PHE A 178 -2.69 -14.78 -9.43
CA PHE A 178 -3.52 -14.47 -10.60
C PHE A 178 -3.91 -13.01 -10.66
N VAL A 179 -4.18 -12.52 -11.85
CA VAL A 179 -4.96 -11.32 -12.09
C VAL A 179 -6.40 -11.75 -12.39
N ILE A 180 -7.35 -11.30 -11.59
CA ILE A 180 -8.76 -11.63 -11.75
C ILE A 180 -9.59 -10.43 -12.16
N ASP A 181 -10.51 -10.63 -13.10
CA ASP A 181 -11.54 -9.65 -13.45
C ASP A 181 -12.56 -9.52 -12.31
N MET A 182 -12.59 -8.35 -11.67
CA MET A 182 -13.50 -8.07 -10.55
C MET A 182 -14.98 -7.93 -10.97
N HIS A 183 -15.24 -7.80 -12.28
CA HIS A 183 -16.58 -7.76 -12.86
C HIS A 183 -16.97 -9.10 -13.52
N GLY A 184 -16.11 -10.11 -13.39
CA GLY A 184 -16.35 -11.45 -13.93
C GLY A 184 -17.50 -12.17 -13.22
N ALA A 185 -18.10 -13.14 -13.94
CA ALA A 185 -19.10 -14.01 -13.32
C ALA A 185 -18.53 -14.76 -12.12
N GLY A 186 -19.30 -14.89 -11.06
CA GLY A 186 -18.89 -15.56 -9.82
C GLY A 186 -18.07 -14.69 -8.85
N VAL A 187 -17.86 -13.40 -9.15
CA VAL A 187 -17.22 -12.45 -8.25
C VAL A 187 -18.28 -11.53 -7.64
N GLU A 188 -18.39 -11.54 -6.33
CA GLU A 188 -19.31 -10.66 -5.58
C GLU A 188 -18.54 -9.79 -4.58
N VAL A 189 -18.72 -8.47 -4.65
CA VAL A 189 -18.08 -7.49 -3.77
C VAL A 189 -19.12 -6.92 -2.80
N ARG A 190 -18.88 -7.11 -1.49
CA ARG A 190 -19.74 -6.59 -0.42
C ARG A 190 -19.01 -5.55 0.42
N PRO A 191 -19.66 -4.45 0.82
CA PRO A 191 -19.02 -3.44 1.67
C PRO A 191 -18.76 -4.01 3.07
N LEU A 192 -17.56 -3.76 3.59
CA LEU A 192 -17.20 -4.02 4.97
C LEU A 192 -17.25 -2.69 5.75
N ARG A 193 -18.32 -2.49 6.50
CA ARG A 193 -18.51 -1.28 7.30
C ARG A 193 -17.54 -1.26 8.48
N GLN A 194 -16.71 -0.24 8.55
CA GLN A 194 -15.77 0.00 9.64
C GLN A 194 -16.43 0.78 10.79
N MET A 195 -15.77 0.82 11.95
CA MET A 195 -16.24 1.61 13.09
C MET A 195 -16.25 3.13 12.83
N THR A 196 -15.57 3.59 11.77
CA THR A 196 -15.62 4.98 11.28
C THR A 196 -16.89 5.31 10.50
N GLY A 197 -17.74 4.32 10.18
CA GLY A 197 -18.86 4.47 9.27
C GLY A 197 -18.48 4.32 7.79
N GLU A 198 -17.20 4.29 7.45
CA GLU A 198 -16.76 4.08 6.08
C GLU A 198 -16.76 2.61 5.67
N ALA A 199 -16.89 2.35 4.39
CA ALA A 199 -16.76 1.04 3.77
C ALA A 199 -15.83 1.13 2.55
N GLU A 200 -14.60 1.58 2.77
CA GLU A 200 -13.53 1.54 1.75
C GLU A 200 -12.99 0.12 1.58
N PHE A 201 -13.03 -0.69 2.65
CA PHE A 201 -12.74 -2.11 2.60
C PHE A 201 -13.97 -2.91 2.20
N ASN A 202 -13.71 -4.06 1.61
CA ASN A 202 -14.75 -4.95 1.12
C ASN A 202 -14.43 -6.40 1.48
N GLU A 203 -15.47 -7.21 1.56
CA GLU A 203 -15.42 -8.65 1.39
C GLU A 203 -15.60 -8.97 -0.09
N VAL A 204 -14.87 -9.95 -0.58
CA VAL A 204 -14.98 -10.43 -1.96
C VAL A 204 -15.20 -11.93 -1.95
N TYR A 205 -16.30 -12.36 -2.50
CA TYR A 205 -16.69 -13.78 -2.59
C TYR A 205 -16.48 -14.28 -4.01
N PHE A 206 -15.92 -15.49 -4.10
CA PHE A 206 -15.75 -16.21 -5.35
C PHE A 206 -16.59 -17.48 -5.32
N THR A 207 -17.48 -17.62 -6.29
CA THR A 207 -18.33 -18.80 -6.48
C THR A 207 -18.18 -19.23 -7.94
N ASP A 208 -17.36 -20.25 -8.16
CA ASP A 208 -16.99 -20.75 -9.48
C ASP A 208 -16.51 -19.64 -10.45
N ALA A 209 -15.79 -18.66 -9.91
CA ALA A 209 -15.21 -17.59 -10.72
C ALA A 209 -14.08 -18.16 -11.60
N ARG A 210 -14.10 -17.80 -12.89
CA ARG A 210 -13.15 -18.33 -13.89
C ARG A 210 -12.02 -17.34 -14.16
N ILE A 211 -10.79 -17.87 -14.20
CA ILE A 211 -9.59 -17.10 -14.55
C ILE A 211 -8.86 -17.88 -15.66
N PRO A 212 -8.63 -17.29 -16.84
CA PRO A 212 -7.76 -17.90 -17.87
C PRO A 212 -6.35 -18.14 -17.33
N ASP A 213 -5.71 -19.26 -17.70
CA ASP A 213 -4.33 -19.54 -17.26
C ASP A 213 -3.33 -18.47 -17.74
N ALA A 214 -3.65 -17.76 -18.82
CA ALA A 214 -2.88 -16.63 -19.31
C ALA A 214 -2.82 -15.44 -18.31
N GLU A 215 -3.76 -15.37 -17.35
CA GLU A 215 -3.82 -14.32 -16.30
C GLU A 215 -3.05 -14.73 -15.02
N ARG A 216 -2.33 -15.82 -15.05
CA ARG A 216 -1.44 -16.22 -13.97
C ARG A 216 -0.13 -15.42 -14.01
N LEU A 217 0.30 -14.91 -12.86
CA LEU A 217 1.61 -14.28 -12.69
C LEU A 217 2.60 -15.27 -12.08
N GLY A 218 3.68 -15.55 -12.78
CA GLY A 218 4.66 -16.55 -12.39
C GLY A 218 4.21 -18.00 -12.64
N ALA A 219 4.95 -19.00 -12.15
CA ALA A 219 4.62 -20.42 -12.31
C ALA A 219 3.57 -20.89 -11.29
N VAL A 220 2.90 -22.02 -11.59
CA VAL A 220 2.03 -22.70 -10.62
C VAL A 220 2.86 -23.12 -9.40
N GLY A 221 2.36 -22.86 -8.21
CA GLY A 221 3.08 -23.12 -6.95
C GLY A 221 4.04 -21.99 -6.53
N GLU A 222 4.34 -21.02 -7.38
CA GLU A 222 5.26 -19.89 -7.10
C GLU A 222 4.54 -18.63 -6.59
N GLY A 223 3.23 -18.72 -6.34
CA GLY A 223 2.42 -17.56 -5.95
C GLY A 223 2.87 -16.88 -4.67
N TRP A 224 3.51 -17.58 -3.74
CA TRP A 224 4.11 -16.98 -2.56
C TRP A 224 5.29 -16.07 -2.89
N HIS A 225 6.13 -16.48 -3.83
CA HIS A 225 7.26 -15.65 -4.29
C HIS A 225 6.77 -14.36 -4.94
N VAL A 226 5.74 -14.45 -5.76
CA VAL A 226 5.08 -13.28 -6.37
C VAL A 226 4.44 -12.38 -5.30
N ALA A 227 3.75 -12.98 -4.32
CA ALA A 227 3.12 -12.26 -3.21
C ALA A 227 4.14 -11.49 -2.36
N ILE A 228 5.33 -12.05 -2.12
CA ILE A 228 6.42 -11.34 -1.42
C ILE A 228 6.82 -10.06 -2.16
N THR A 229 6.92 -10.10 -3.49
CA THR A 229 7.21 -8.89 -4.30
C THR A 229 6.14 -7.81 -4.05
N THR A 230 4.86 -8.19 -4.07
CA THR A 230 3.75 -7.27 -3.77
C THR A 230 3.85 -6.68 -2.37
N LEU A 231 4.07 -7.52 -1.34
CA LEU A 231 4.15 -7.10 0.07
C LEU A 231 5.39 -6.24 0.36
N MET A 232 6.50 -6.46 -0.32
CA MET A 232 7.69 -5.60 -0.18
C MET A 232 7.43 -4.21 -0.74
N ASN A 233 6.76 -4.11 -1.88
CA ASN A 233 6.39 -2.84 -2.49
C ASN A 233 5.32 -2.09 -1.68
N GLU A 234 4.37 -2.80 -1.05
CA GLU A 234 3.43 -2.24 -0.09
C GLU A 234 4.15 -1.48 1.03
N ARG A 235 5.16 -2.08 1.64
CA ARG A 235 5.95 -1.45 2.72
C ARG A 235 6.68 -0.19 2.26
N VAL A 236 7.19 -0.19 1.03
CA VAL A 236 7.83 1.00 0.43
C VAL A 236 6.80 2.10 0.19
N SER A 237 5.63 1.73 -0.31
CA SER A 237 4.54 2.66 -0.61
C SER A 237 3.99 3.35 0.66
N ILE A 238 3.81 2.58 1.74
CA ILE A 238 3.29 3.06 3.03
C ILE A 238 4.36 3.81 3.84
N GLY A 239 5.61 3.35 3.81
CA GLY A 239 6.69 3.85 4.66
C GLY A 239 7.70 4.79 3.98
N GLY A 240 7.58 5.01 2.66
CA GLY A 240 8.65 5.56 1.83
C GLY A 240 8.80 7.09 1.80
N MET A 241 7.83 7.85 2.24
CA MET A 241 7.88 9.32 2.17
C MET A 241 8.60 9.93 3.37
N THR A 242 9.62 10.73 3.10
CA THR A 242 10.25 11.57 4.13
C THR A 242 9.30 12.73 4.45
N ALA A 243 8.63 12.65 5.58
CA ALA A 243 7.72 13.67 6.05
C ALA A 243 8.48 14.97 6.39
N LEU A 244 7.84 16.12 6.16
CA LEU A 244 8.34 17.41 6.65
C LEU A 244 8.32 17.44 8.19
N ARG A 245 9.19 18.26 8.78
CA ARG A 245 9.20 18.46 10.23
C ARG A 245 7.82 18.91 10.74
N GLY A 246 7.33 18.21 11.77
CA GLY A 246 6.05 18.51 12.38
C GLY A 246 4.83 18.24 11.51
N SER A 247 4.97 17.55 10.38
CA SER A 247 3.84 17.14 9.53
C SER A 247 3.24 15.79 9.98
N GLY A 248 2.07 15.48 9.41
CA GLY A 248 1.32 14.26 9.75
C GLY A 248 0.48 14.44 11.02
N PRO A 249 0.09 13.35 11.70
CA PRO A 249 -0.83 13.38 12.84
C PRO A 249 -0.44 14.32 13.97
N ILE A 250 0.86 14.51 14.20
CA ILE A 250 1.34 15.43 15.25
C ILE A 250 0.93 16.88 14.98
N THR A 251 0.72 17.26 13.71
CA THR A 251 0.19 18.58 13.35
C THR A 251 -1.19 18.82 13.96
N ASP A 252 -2.06 17.79 13.91
CA ASP A 252 -3.42 17.88 14.44
C ASP A 252 -3.41 18.13 15.95
N ALA A 253 -2.54 17.40 16.68
CA ALA A 253 -2.38 17.60 18.12
C ALA A 253 -1.85 19.00 18.46
N VAL A 254 -0.87 19.51 17.70
CA VAL A 254 -0.34 20.88 17.87
C VAL A 254 -1.42 21.93 17.60
N GLN A 255 -2.20 21.76 16.55
CA GLN A 255 -3.28 22.69 16.22
C GLN A 255 -4.39 22.69 17.26
N LEU A 256 -4.79 21.52 17.76
CA LEU A 256 -5.77 21.41 18.85
C LEU A 256 -5.25 22.06 20.13
N TRP A 257 -4.01 21.76 20.49
CA TRP A 257 -3.37 22.42 21.64
C TRP A 257 -3.42 23.94 21.49
N SER A 258 -3.03 24.47 20.34
CA SER A 258 -2.99 25.91 20.10
C SER A 258 -4.36 26.56 20.16
N ARG A 259 -5.41 25.87 19.74
CA ARG A 259 -6.78 26.40 19.74
C ARG A 259 -7.45 26.40 21.14
N HIS A 260 -7.25 25.33 21.90
CA HIS A 260 -8.05 25.06 23.10
C HIS A 260 -7.29 25.25 24.40
N HIS A 261 -5.96 25.20 24.39
CA HIS A 261 -5.14 25.16 25.59
C HIS A 261 -4.02 26.22 25.66
N ALA A 262 -3.64 26.83 24.54
CA ALA A 262 -2.63 27.87 24.54
C ALA A 262 -3.14 29.08 25.32
N GLY A 263 -2.37 29.52 26.33
CA GLY A 263 -2.75 30.63 27.19
C GLY A 263 -3.63 30.25 28.39
N ASN A 264 -3.99 28.97 28.56
CA ASN A 264 -4.71 28.50 29.75
C ASN A 264 -3.75 27.78 30.72
N PRO A 265 -3.30 28.45 31.84
CA PRO A 265 -2.29 27.91 32.75
C PRO A 265 -2.87 26.96 33.81
N SER A 266 -3.75 26.04 33.44
CA SER A 266 -4.25 25.00 34.36
C SER A 266 -3.26 23.85 34.58
N ALA A 267 -3.36 23.14 35.70
CA ALA A 267 -2.54 21.96 35.95
C ALA A 267 -2.79 20.87 34.87
N THR A 268 -4.04 20.72 34.43
CA THR A 268 -4.41 19.80 33.34
C THR A 268 -3.72 20.19 32.03
N SER A 269 -3.67 21.49 31.70
CA SER A 269 -2.94 22.01 30.53
C SER A 269 -1.46 21.67 30.58
N ALA A 270 -0.81 21.76 31.76
CA ALA A 270 0.59 21.40 31.90
C ALA A 270 0.88 19.92 31.59
N VAL A 271 0.03 19.01 32.06
CA VAL A 271 0.13 17.57 31.80
C VAL A 271 -0.06 17.27 30.31
N LEU A 272 -1.08 17.82 29.69
CA LEU A 272 -1.34 17.63 28.26
C LEU A 272 -0.21 18.20 27.40
N ARG A 273 0.38 19.33 27.80
CA ARG A 273 1.56 19.89 27.13
C ARG A 273 2.77 18.98 27.22
N ASP A 274 3.06 18.39 28.39
CA ASP A 274 4.17 17.44 28.55
C ASP A 274 3.95 16.22 27.64
N ARG A 275 2.74 15.66 27.59
CA ARG A 275 2.39 14.56 26.66
C ARG A 275 2.60 14.98 25.20
N LEU A 276 2.15 16.15 24.80
CA LEU A 276 2.35 16.67 23.45
C LEU A 276 3.84 16.78 23.10
N MET A 277 4.67 17.29 24.02
CA MET A 277 6.10 17.41 23.79
C MET A 277 6.78 16.04 23.66
N ARG A 278 6.39 15.06 24.47
CA ARG A 278 6.91 13.67 24.34
C ARG A 278 6.53 13.05 23.00
N LEU A 279 5.30 13.25 22.54
CA LEU A 279 4.85 12.74 21.24
C LEU A 279 5.56 13.46 20.09
N TRP A 280 5.79 14.77 20.21
CA TRP A 280 6.59 15.52 19.24
C TRP A 280 8.01 14.97 19.11
N ILE A 281 8.67 14.69 20.23
CA ILE A 281 10.02 14.07 20.23
C ILE A 281 9.99 12.72 19.54
N ARG A 282 8.99 11.88 19.83
CA ARG A 282 8.82 10.56 19.16
C ARG A 282 8.55 10.70 17.67
N ALA A 283 7.75 11.68 17.26
CA ALA A 283 7.47 11.98 15.86
C ALA A 283 8.75 12.39 15.11
N GLU A 284 9.58 13.25 15.68
CA GLU A 284 10.86 13.66 15.11
C GLU A 284 11.86 12.49 15.07
N ALA A 285 11.94 11.68 16.12
CA ALA A 285 12.79 10.48 16.13
C ALA A 285 12.39 9.49 15.01
N ASN A 286 11.07 9.26 14.82
CA ASN A 286 10.56 8.42 13.75
C ASN A 286 10.85 9.04 12.37
N ARG A 287 10.73 10.35 12.21
CA ARG A 287 11.09 11.06 10.97
C ARG A 287 12.56 10.86 10.61
N TYR A 288 13.48 11.03 11.56
CA TYR A 288 14.91 10.80 11.33
C TYR A 288 15.22 9.33 11.02
N THR A 289 14.54 8.39 11.67
CA THR A 289 14.66 6.95 11.37
C THR A 289 14.24 6.66 9.93
N ASN A 290 13.14 7.26 9.46
CA ASN A 290 12.66 7.11 8.09
C ASN A 290 13.60 7.79 7.08
N MET A 291 14.20 8.94 7.42
CA MET A 291 15.23 9.58 6.59
C MET A 291 16.46 8.68 6.44
N ARG A 292 16.94 8.08 7.52
CA ARG A 292 18.06 7.11 7.49
C ARG A 292 17.71 5.89 6.64
N ALA A 293 16.50 5.34 6.81
CA ALA A 293 16.04 4.21 5.99
C ALA A 293 15.95 4.58 4.50
N ALA A 294 15.52 5.80 4.17
CA ALA A 294 15.47 6.29 2.80
C ALA A 294 16.89 6.45 2.20
N GLU A 295 17.85 6.92 2.98
CA GLU A 295 19.24 7.06 2.53
C GLU A 295 19.89 5.69 2.31
N ASN A 296 19.69 4.73 3.20
CA ASN A 296 20.18 3.36 3.03
C ASN A 296 19.63 2.70 1.75
N ARG A 297 18.34 2.95 1.40
CA ARG A 297 17.75 2.46 0.14
C ARG A 297 18.43 3.00 -1.11
N LYS A 298 18.92 4.24 -1.08
CA LYS A 298 19.67 4.80 -2.23
C LYS A 298 21.00 4.11 -2.47
N GLN A 299 21.57 3.50 -1.43
CA GLN A 299 22.88 2.82 -1.47
C GLN A 299 22.77 1.34 -1.83
N GLY A 300 21.56 0.76 -1.88
CA GLY A 300 21.39 -0.65 -2.22
C GLY A 300 19.99 -1.21 -1.91
N THR A 301 19.92 -2.52 -1.69
CA THR A 301 18.68 -3.22 -1.38
C THR A 301 18.09 -2.73 -0.05
N PRO A 302 16.78 -2.42 0.01
CA PRO A 302 16.15 -2.06 1.27
C PRO A 302 16.33 -3.15 2.32
N GLY A 303 16.87 -2.78 3.48
CA GLY A 303 16.98 -3.64 4.63
C GLY A 303 15.66 -3.73 5.43
N PRO A 304 15.64 -4.49 6.51
CA PRO A 304 14.48 -4.63 7.38
C PRO A 304 14.14 -3.36 8.19
N GLU A 305 14.94 -2.30 8.09
CA GLU A 305 14.78 -1.03 8.82
C GLU A 305 13.44 -0.34 8.51
N GLY A 306 12.85 -0.59 7.34
CA GLY A 306 11.50 -0.13 7.00
C GLY A 306 10.43 -0.62 7.99
N SER A 307 10.65 -1.78 8.61
CA SER A 307 9.79 -2.32 9.66
C SER A 307 9.83 -1.48 10.94
N THR A 308 10.96 -0.84 11.25
CA THR A 308 11.08 0.07 12.41
C THR A 308 10.17 1.30 12.24
N GLY A 309 10.21 1.93 11.06
CA GLY A 309 9.37 3.09 10.77
C GLY A 309 7.88 2.77 10.83
N LYS A 310 7.48 1.62 10.27
CA LYS A 310 6.09 1.14 10.33
C LYS A 310 5.65 0.86 11.77
N LEU A 311 6.43 0.13 12.55
CA LEU A 311 6.12 -0.18 13.95
C LEU A 311 6.01 1.09 14.79
N ALA A 312 7.04 1.94 14.75
CA ALA A 312 7.06 3.19 15.54
C ALA A 312 5.95 4.16 15.10
N GLY A 313 5.70 4.28 13.79
CA GLY A 313 4.67 5.14 13.24
C GLY A 313 3.26 4.70 13.60
N ALA A 314 2.98 3.40 13.57
CA ALA A 314 1.69 2.84 13.93
C ALA A 314 1.32 3.08 15.39
N GLU A 315 2.25 2.84 16.31
CA GLU A 315 2.04 3.08 17.74
C GLU A 315 1.94 4.58 18.05
N LEU A 316 2.83 5.39 17.45
CA LEU A 316 2.80 6.84 17.60
C LEU A 316 1.47 7.44 17.12
N ASN A 317 0.93 6.99 16.01
CA ASN A 317 -0.35 7.47 15.47
C ASN A 317 -1.50 7.28 16.46
N LYS A 318 -1.58 6.09 17.08
CA LYS A 318 -2.59 5.82 18.12
C LYS A 318 -2.44 6.77 19.29
N ASP A 319 -1.22 6.93 19.82
CA ASP A 319 -0.94 7.78 20.98
C ASP A 319 -1.23 9.27 20.70
N VAL A 320 -0.94 9.72 19.47
CA VAL A 320 -1.23 11.12 19.05
C VAL A 320 -2.72 11.36 18.99
N TYR A 321 -3.50 10.46 18.38
CA TYR A 321 -4.95 10.64 18.31
C TYR A 321 -5.64 10.41 19.67
N ASP A 322 -5.08 9.57 20.56
CA ASP A 322 -5.51 9.50 21.96
C ASP A 322 -5.37 10.86 22.64
N LEU A 323 -4.20 11.52 22.50
CA LEU A 323 -4.02 12.88 23.00
C LEU A 323 -4.99 13.87 22.35
N CYS A 324 -5.26 13.75 21.05
CA CYS A 324 -6.21 14.65 20.36
C CYS A 324 -7.62 14.54 20.97
N ILE A 325 -8.10 13.34 21.29
CA ILE A 325 -9.38 13.15 21.97
C ILE A 325 -9.37 13.79 23.39
N ASP A 326 -8.29 13.61 24.14
CA ASP A 326 -8.14 14.24 25.46
C ASP A 326 -8.12 15.79 25.37
N LEU A 327 -7.51 16.34 24.33
CA LEU A 327 -7.49 17.80 24.06
C LEU A 327 -8.88 18.35 23.69
N LEU A 328 -9.73 17.56 23.04
CA LEU A 328 -11.12 17.91 22.75
C LEU A 328 -12.03 17.81 23.98
N GLY A 329 -11.64 17.05 25.01
CA GLY A 329 -12.46 16.82 26.20
C GLY A 329 -13.79 16.16 25.84
N LEU A 330 -14.90 16.68 26.35
CA LEU A 330 -16.24 16.10 26.12
C LEU A 330 -16.63 16.13 24.63
N GLU A 331 -16.18 17.08 23.84
CA GLU A 331 -16.42 17.11 22.39
C GLU A 331 -15.81 15.90 21.67
N GLY A 332 -14.72 15.34 22.21
CA GLY A 332 -14.10 14.13 21.67
C GLY A 332 -14.99 12.89 21.72
N THR A 333 -16.04 12.88 22.54
CA THR A 333 -17.00 11.76 22.65
C THR A 333 -18.16 11.84 21.65
N LEU A 334 -18.31 12.97 20.96
CA LEU A 334 -19.42 13.21 20.02
C LEU A 334 -19.00 12.82 18.60
N TYR A 335 -19.45 11.68 18.11
CA TYR A 335 -19.17 11.27 16.74
C TYR A 335 -20.19 11.89 15.77
N PRO A 336 -19.74 12.52 14.65
CA PRO A 336 -20.62 13.37 13.84
C PRO A 336 -21.66 12.59 13.04
N SER A 337 -21.37 11.40 12.58
CA SER A 337 -22.31 10.55 11.81
C SER A 337 -21.86 9.11 11.78
N TYR A 338 -22.83 8.20 11.90
CA TYR A 338 -22.64 6.75 11.71
C TYR A 338 -23.21 6.25 10.37
N GLU A 339 -23.56 7.14 9.47
CA GLU A 339 -24.00 6.76 8.13
C GLU A 339 -22.86 6.06 7.40
N MET A 340 -23.22 4.99 6.67
CA MET A 340 -22.24 4.27 5.87
C MET A 340 -21.86 5.09 4.65
N VAL A 341 -20.57 5.37 4.51
CA VAL A 341 -20.00 6.09 3.35
C VAL A 341 -19.08 5.13 2.59
N ARG A 342 -19.33 4.99 1.29
CA ARG A 342 -18.41 4.32 0.37
C ARG A 342 -17.57 5.37 -0.35
N PRO A 343 -16.24 5.41 -0.15
CA PRO A 343 -15.38 6.36 -0.86
C PRO A 343 -15.43 6.08 -2.37
N GLY A 344 -15.57 7.15 -3.17
CA GLY A 344 -15.56 7.06 -4.64
C GLY A 344 -14.16 6.90 -5.22
N LEU A 345 -13.15 7.45 -4.55
CA LEU A 345 -11.72 7.33 -4.89
C LEU A 345 -10.91 7.46 -3.60
N VAL A 346 -9.75 6.81 -3.54
CA VAL A 346 -8.75 7.08 -2.51
C VAL A 346 -8.26 8.51 -2.69
N GLY A 347 -8.37 9.32 -1.65
CA GLY A 347 -8.03 10.74 -1.70
C GLY A 347 -9.23 11.67 -2.00
N GLY A 348 -10.46 11.15 -2.06
CA GLY A 348 -11.66 12.00 -1.87
C GLY A 348 -11.51 12.76 -0.56
N ALA A 349 -11.84 14.05 -0.56
CA ALA A 349 -11.54 15.06 0.46
C ALA A 349 -11.22 14.47 1.84
N TYR A 350 -9.95 14.27 2.09
CA TYR A 350 -9.44 13.90 3.41
C TYR A 350 -9.74 15.10 4.32
N ASN A 351 -10.92 15.12 4.88
CA ASN A 351 -11.23 15.98 6.01
C ASN A 351 -11.18 15.09 7.26
N PRO A 352 -10.05 15.02 7.93
CA PRO A 352 -9.90 14.19 9.08
C PRO A 352 -10.63 14.84 10.25
N ASP A 353 -11.89 14.49 10.44
CA ASP A 353 -12.46 14.60 11.77
C ASP A 353 -11.53 13.83 12.73
N ILE A 354 -11.05 14.51 13.76
CA ILE A 354 -10.09 13.95 14.73
C ILE A 354 -10.61 12.63 15.34
N ARG A 355 -11.91 12.56 15.59
CA ARG A 355 -12.58 11.38 16.16
C ARG A 355 -12.59 10.21 15.17
N LYS A 356 -12.76 10.51 13.90
CA LYS A 356 -12.65 9.52 12.83
C LYS A 356 -11.19 9.02 12.70
N SER A 357 -10.23 9.93 12.73
CA SER A 357 -8.80 9.61 12.71
C SER A 357 -8.39 8.77 13.92
N PHE A 358 -8.94 9.06 15.11
CA PHE A 358 -8.78 8.24 16.31
C PHE A 358 -9.25 6.80 16.11
N LEU A 359 -10.48 6.60 15.58
CA LEU A 359 -11.01 5.27 15.31
C LEU A 359 -10.18 4.55 14.22
N ARG A 360 -9.84 5.25 13.14
CA ARG A 360 -9.06 4.69 12.02
C ARG A 360 -7.64 4.30 12.44
N ALA A 361 -7.02 5.05 13.34
CA ALA A 361 -5.66 4.76 13.82
C ALA A 361 -5.52 3.39 14.52
N ARG A 362 -6.62 2.82 15.03
CA ARG A 362 -6.60 1.44 15.62
C ARG A 362 -6.09 0.40 14.63
N ALA A 363 -6.43 0.55 13.34
CA ALA A 363 -5.98 -0.36 12.31
C ALA A 363 -4.47 -0.26 12.01
N ASN A 364 -3.82 0.85 12.31
CA ASN A 364 -2.41 1.05 11.96
C ASN A 364 -1.44 0.02 12.55
N SER A 365 -1.77 -0.55 13.72
CA SER A 365 -0.99 -1.64 14.33
C SER A 365 -1.32 -3.03 13.78
N ILE A 366 -2.29 -3.13 12.86
CA ILE A 366 -2.79 -4.40 12.28
C ILE A 366 -2.47 -4.48 10.79
N GLU A 367 -2.86 -3.47 10.01
CA GLU A 367 -2.70 -3.41 8.56
C GLU A 367 -1.23 -3.33 8.11
N GLY A 368 -0.90 -3.76 6.89
CA GLY A 368 0.46 -3.70 6.34
C GLY A 368 1.49 -4.52 7.13
N GLY A 369 1.05 -5.57 7.83
CA GLY A 369 1.77 -6.35 8.83
C GLY A 369 1.58 -5.81 10.24
N THR A 370 1.20 -6.70 11.16
CA THR A 370 0.93 -6.31 12.56
C THR A 370 2.19 -5.81 13.27
N SER A 371 2.01 -5.09 14.38
CA SER A 371 3.13 -4.68 15.25
C SER A 371 3.97 -5.89 15.70
N GLU A 372 3.34 -7.05 15.94
CA GLU A 372 4.00 -8.30 16.30
C GLU A 372 4.83 -8.85 15.14
N VAL A 373 4.28 -8.90 13.93
CA VAL A 373 5.04 -9.29 12.71
C VAL A 373 6.24 -8.38 12.50
N MET A 374 6.10 -7.07 12.71
CA MET A 374 7.22 -6.13 12.60
C MET A 374 8.29 -6.40 13.66
N ARG A 375 7.90 -6.70 14.92
CA ARG A 375 8.84 -7.08 15.99
C ARG A 375 9.58 -8.37 15.65
N ASN A 376 8.90 -9.40 15.13
CA ASN A 376 9.53 -10.65 14.71
C ASN A 376 10.56 -10.41 13.58
N ILE A 377 10.20 -9.63 12.56
CA ILE A 377 11.13 -9.28 11.47
C ILE A 377 12.37 -8.56 12.02
N LEU A 378 12.20 -7.60 12.93
CA LEU A 378 13.30 -6.87 13.53
C LEU A 378 14.13 -7.77 14.44
N GLY A 379 13.50 -8.60 15.26
CA GLY A 379 14.16 -9.56 16.14
C GLY A 379 15.02 -10.54 15.36
N GLU A 380 14.42 -11.23 14.40
CA GLU A 380 15.09 -12.30 13.64
C GLU A 380 16.13 -11.74 12.64
N ARG A 381 15.80 -10.71 11.87
CA ARG A 381 16.62 -10.28 10.72
C ARG A 381 17.56 -9.11 11.01
N VAL A 382 17.26 -8.28 12.02
CA VAL A 382 18.12 -7.15 12.41
C VAL A 382 18.97 -7.50 13.63
N LEU A 383 18.36 -8.09 14.66
CA LEU A 383 19.04 -8.43 15.91
C LEU A 383 19.63 -9.84 15.91
N GLY A 384 19.32 -10.68 14.94
CA GLY A 384 19.82 -12.05 14.84
C GLY A 384 19.29 -12.98 15.93
N LEU A 385 18.12 -12.68 16.52
CA LEU A 385 17.49 -13.53 17.51
C LEU A 385 16.98 -14.83 16.87
N PRO A 386 16.86 -15.93 17.65
CA PRO A 386 16.27 -17.18 17.16
C PRO A 386 14.87 -16.94 16.59
N GLY A 387 14.57 -17.57 15.44
CA GLY A 387 13.23 -17.53 14.86
C GLY A 387 12.22 -18.32 15.68
N GLU A 388 10.93 -18.01 15.50
CA GLU A 388 9.82 -18.73 16.10
C GLU A 388 9.86 -20.22 15.72
N PRO A 389 9.54 -21.15 16.67
CA PRO A 389 9.33 -22.56 16.34
C PRO A 389 8.24 -22.72 15.28
N ARG A 390 8.57 -23.39 14.18
CA ARG A 390 7.63 -23.62 13.06
C ARG A 390 7.26 -25.08 12.97
N ALA A 391 6.21 -25.48 13.67
CA ALA A 391 5.70 -26.86 13.62
C ALA A 391 5.05 -27.23 12.25
N ASP A 392 4.71 -26.23 11.44
CA ASP A 392 3.97 -26.35 10.18
C ASP A 392 4.84 -26.21 8.90
N LYS A 393 6.17 -26.04 9.05
CA LYS A 393 7.06 -25.62 7.95
C LYS A 393 7.09 -26.57 6.76
N ASP A 394 7.11 -27.87 7.04
CA ASP A 394 7.25 -28.92 6.02
C ASP A 394 6.04 -29.88 6.00
N VAL A 395 4.95 -29.50 6.67
CA VAL A 395 3.70 -30.25 6.71
C VAL A 395 2.80 -29.85 5.53
N PRO A 396 2.14 -30.78 4.82
CA PRO A 396 1.10 -30.45 3.86
C PRO A 396 0.07 -29.51 4.46
N TRP A 397 -0.33 -28.49 3.70
CA TRP A 397 -1.28 -27.50 4.20
C TRP A 397 -2.62 -28.13 4.63
N SER A 398 -3.06 -29.19 3.93
CA SER A 398 -4.27 -29.98 4.27
C SER A 398 -4.23 -30.60 5.66
N HIS A 399 -3.03 -30.85 6.21
CA HIS A 399 -2.83 -31.47 7.52
C HIS A 399 -2.60 -30.46 8.65
N ILE A 400 -2.48 -29.16 8.35
CA ILE A 400 -2.29 -28.11 9.36
C ILE A 400 -3.63 -27.91 10.09
N PRO A 401 -3.69 -28.02 11.44
CA PRO A 401 -4.90 -27.71 12.21
C PRO A 401 -5.36 -26.29 11.93
N ARG A 402 -6.66 -26.12 11.72
CA ARG A 402 -7.31 -24.82 11.52
C ARG A 402 -8.27 -24.56 12.67
N ASN A 403 -8.22 -23.37 13.21
CA ASN A 403 -9.17 -22.91 14.23
C ASN A 403 -10.48 -22.46 13.59
#